data_ee28353dcbb5f5ec57923f42738fefcd
#
_entry.id   ee28353dcbb5f5ec57923f42738fefcd
#
_cell.length_a   1.000
_cell.length_b   1.000
_cell.length_c   1.000
_cell.angle_alpha   90.00
_cell.angle_beta   90.00
_cell.angle_gamma   90.00
#
_symmetry.space_group_name_H-M   'P 1'
#
loop_
_entity.id
_entity.type
_entity.pdbx_description
1 polymer ?
#
loop_
_entity_poly.entity_id
_entity_poly.type
_entity_poly.pdbx_seq_one_letter_code
_entity_poly.pdbx_strand_id
1 'polypeptide(L)'
;MSEINFRKIQKNDLSQVFILLNQLKKIDISIINQDEAWENFINNTSSNSIVGLYKNKIVAYGSLVVENKVRGEVAGHIEDIVVDSDVRGKMIGVSLIKELIKIGKSKNCYRITLFCKETLVNFYSRNGFEVNNVVMKKYL
;
A
#
# COMPACT_ATOMS: atom_id res chain seq x y z
N MET A 1 14.82 13.40 -13.42
CA MET A 1 14.91 12.68 -12.15
C MET A 1 13.65 12.88 -11.34
N SER A 2 12.96 11.85 -11.02
CA SER A 2 11.78 11.99 -10.19
C SER A 2 12.20 12.24 -8.75
N GLU A 3 11.59 13.24 -8.16
CA GLU A 3 11.86 13.59 -6.76
C GLU A 3 10.67 13.19 -5.92
N ILE A 4 10.38 11.88 -5.92
CA ILE A 4 9.33 11.37 -5.08
C ILE A 4 9.86 11.15 -3.67
N ASN A 5 9.13 11.67 -2.70
CA ASN A 5 9.41 11.48 -1.29
C ASN A 5 8.30 10.64 -0.67
N PHE A 6 8.69 9.67 0.13
CA PHE A 6 7.73 8.83 0.85
C PHE A 6 7.77 9.16 2.34
N ARG A 7 6.61 9.18 2.95
CA ARG A 7 6.49 9.35 4.39
C ARG A 7 5.25 8.62 4.91
N LYS A 8 5.20 8.43 6.22
CA LYS A 8 4.04 7.85 6.88
C LYS A 8 2.80 8.72 6.64
N ILE A 9 1.66 8.07 6.46
CA ILE A 9 0.37 8.76 6.29
C ILE A 9 0.02 9.58 7.53
N GLN A 10 -0.61 10.73 7.31
CA GLN A 10 -1.14 11.61 8.35
C GLN A 10 -2.63 11.82 8.11
N LYS A 11 -3.35 12.21 9.15
CA LYS A 11 -4.81 12.41 9.04
C LYS A 11 -5.19 13.39 7.93
N ASN A 12 -4.41 14.45 7.77
CA ASN A 12 -4.66 15.47 6.75
C ASN A 12 -4.49 14.95 5.32
N ASP A 13 -3.89 13.78 5.14
CA ASP A 13 -3.72 13.19 3.81
C ASP A 13 -4.98 12.47 3.32
N LEU A 14 -5.94 12.19 4.19
CA LEU A 14 -7.07 11.31 3.86
C LEU A 14 -7.83 11.74 2.63
N SER A 15 -8.10 13.03 2.46
CA SER A 15 -8.84 13.52 1.30
C SER A 15 -8.16 13.16 -0.01
N GLN A 16 -6.85 13.37 -0.10
CA GLN A 16 -6.07 13.03 -1.30
C GLN A 16 -5.92 11.52 -1.47
N VAL A 17 -5.72 10.80 -0.37
CA VAL A 17 -5.59 9.34 -0.40
C VAL A 17 -6.89 8.68 -0.88
N PHE A 18 -8.06 9.17 -0.44
CA PHE A 18 -9.34 8.64 -0.92
C PHE A 18 -9.53 8.84 -2.42
N ILE A 19 -9.07 9.98 -2.96
CA ILE A 19 -9.11 10.23 -4.41
C ILE A 19 -8.25 9.19 -5.15
N LEU A 20 -7.05 8.89 -4.63
CA LEU A 20 -6.19 7.86 -5.21
C LEU A 20 -6.82 6.47 -5.11
N LEU A 21 -7.32 6.10 -3.95
CA LEU A 21 -7.94 4.78 -3.73
C LEU A 21 -9.15 4.58 -4.62
N ASN A 22 -9.86 5.66 -4.95
CA ASN A 22 -10.98 5.61 -5.89
C ASN A 22 -10.54 5.21 -7.30
N GLN A 23 -9.30 5.45 -7.67
CA GLN A 23 -8.72 4.95 -8.95
C GLN A 23 -8.48 3.43 -8.89
N LEU A 24 -8.21 2.89 -7.72
CA LEU A 24 -7.98 1.46 -7.52
C LEU A 24 -9.30 0.70 -7.44
N LYS A 25 -10.23 1.21 -6.66
CA LYS A 25 -11.56 0.65 -6.46
C LYS A 25 -12.51 1.80 -6.12
N LYS A 26 -13.63 1.87 -6.83
CA LYS A 26 -14.61 2.92 -6.61
C LYS A 26 -15.07 2.95 -5.15
N ILE A 27 -14.97 4.11 -4.53
CA ILE A 27 -15.32 4.36 -3.13
C ILE A 27 -16.35 5.48 -3.10
N ASP A 28 -17.43 5.30 -2.35
CA ASP A 28 -18.36 6.39 -2.06
C ASP A 28 -17.86 7.13 -0.82
N ILE A 29 -17.11 8.19 -1.03
CA ILE A 29 -16.50 8.98 0.03
C ILE A 29 -17.56 9.65 0.90
N SER A 30 -18.74 9.94 0.34
CA SER A 30 -19.81 10.65 1.06
C SER A 30 -20.38 9.87 2.26
N ILE A 31 -20.29 8.54 2.24
CA ILE A 31 -20.79 7.69 3.32
C ILE A 31 -19.73 7.32 4.36
N ILE A 32 -18.47 7.73 4.14
CA ILE A 32 -17.37 7.41 5.06
C ILE A 32 -17.28 8.47 6.14
N ASN A 33 -17.37 8.04 7.40
CA ASN A 33 -17.01 8.89 8.53
C ASN A 33 -15.48 8.90 8.63
N GLN A 34 -14.83 9.95 8.12
CA GLN A 34 -13.38 10.02 8.01
C GLN A 34 -12.68 10.02 9.38
N ASP A 35 -13.26 10.69 10.36
CA ASP A 35 -12.70 10.71 11.72
C ASP A 35 -12.70 9.33 12.35
N GLU A 36 -13.81 8.63 12.24
CA GLU A 36 -13.95 7.27 12.77
C GLU A 36 -13.03 6.30 12.03
N ALA A 37 -12.98 6.40 10.69
CA ALA A 37 -12.09 5.57 9.88
C ALA A 37 -10.63 5.78 10.27
N TRP A 38 -10.23 7.03 10.49
CA TRP A 38 -8.87 7.35 10.92
C TRP A 38 -8.57 6.78 12.31
N GLU A 39 -9.50 6.94 13.27
CA GLU A 39 -9.32 6.40 14.62
C GLU A 39 -9.16 4.88 14.60
N ASN A 40 -10.00 4.18 13.85
CA ASN A 40 -9.90 2.73 13.71
C ASN A 40 -8.60 2.31 13.04
N PHE A 41 -8.16 3.06 12.03
CA PHE A 41 -6.91 2.79 11.33
C PHE A 41 -5.71 3.00 12.23
N ILE A 42 -5.63 4.13 12.93
CA ILE A 42 -4.45 4.48 13.73
C ILE A 42 -4.30 3.59 14.96
N ASN A 43 -5.40 3.04 15.45
CA ASN A 43 -5.38 2.07 16.56
C ASN A 43 -4.89 0.69 16.12
N ASN A 44 -4.82 0.44 14.83
CA ASN A 44 -4.28 -0.81 14.29
C ASN A 44 -2.76 -0.67 14.08
N THR A 45 -2.00 -1.15 15.04
CA THR A 45 -0.53 -1.04 15.03
C THR A 45 0.14 -1.96 13.99
N SER A 46 -0.62 -2.88 13.38
CA SER A 46 -0.11 -3.79 12.34
C SER A 46 0.04 -3.10 10.98
N SER A 47 -0.68 -2.01 10.75
CA SER A 47 -0.67 -1.33 9.45
C SER A 47 0.40 -0.26 9.39
N ASN A 48 1.20 -0.31 8.32
CA ASN A 48 2.25 0.66 8.01
C ASN A 48 1.92 1.25 6.65
N SER A 49 1.27 2.41 6.64
CA SER A 49 0.82 3.06 5.41
C SER A 49 1.68 4.27 5.11
N ILE A 50 2.07 4.40 3.85
CA ILE A 50 2.91 5.50 3.37
C ILE A 50 2.25 6.20 2.18
N VAL A 51 2.56 7.47 2.04
CA VAL A 51 2.18 8.28 0.89
C VAL A 51 3.44 8.71 0.16
N GLY A 52 3.34 8.81 -1.16
CA GLY A 52 4.39 9.35 -2.01
C GLY A 52 4.02 10.73 -2.52
N LEU A 53 4.92 11.68 -2.32
CA LEU A 53 4.72 13.07 -2.74
C LEU A 53 5.62 13.37 -3.93
N TYR A 54 5.02 13.94 -4.95
CA TYR A 54 5.71 14.44 -6.13
C TYR A 54 5.24 15.87 -6.36
N LYS A 55 6.17 16.82 -6.38
CA LYS A 55 5.85 18.25 -6.47
C LYS A 55 4.79 18.69 -5.46
N ASN A 56 4.98 18.27 -4.22
CA ASN A 56 4.11 18.58 -3.06
C ASN A 56 2.67 18.04 -3.17
N LYS A 57 2.42 17.12 -4.09
CA LYS A 57 1.13 16.47 -4.24
C LYS A 57 1.24 14.99 -3.92
N ILE A 58 0.27 14.45 -3.23
CA ILE A 58 0.22 13.00 -2.98
C ILE A 58 -0.18 12.30 -4.26
N VAL A 59 0.71 11.46 -4.78
CA VAL A 59 0.55 10.75 -6.05
C VAL A 59 0.61 9.24 -5.90
N ALA A 60 0.93 8.75 -4.70
CA ALA A 60 1.04 7.32 -4.45
C ALA A 60 0.64 7.00 -3.02
N TYR A 61 0.13 5.80 -2.85
CA TYR A 61 -0.25 5.27 -1.54
C TYR A 61 -0.01 3.76 -1.54
N GLY A 62 0.42 3.24 -0.41
CA GLY A 62 0.52 1.81 -0.20
C GLY A 62 0.63 1.49 1.27
N SER A 63 0.28 0.26 1.63
CA SER A 63 0.30 -0.21 3.00
C SER A 63 0.99 -1.55 3.11
N LEU A 64 1.74 -1.74 4.20
CA LEU A 64 2.27 -3.04 4.59
C LEU A 64 1.64 -3.43 5.92
N VAL A 65 0.88 -4.51 5.93
CA VAL A 65 0.33 -5.09 7.14
C VAL A 65 1.33 -6.10 7.68
N VAL A 66 1.74 -5.95 8.93
CA VAL A 66 2.72 -6.80 9.58
C VAL A 66 2.03 -7.69 10.60
N GLU A 67 2.18 -8.98 10.43
CA GLU A 67 1.57 -9.97 11.31
C GLU A 67 2.65 -10.69 12.12
N ASN A 68 2.55 -10.61 13.46
CA ASN A 68 3.35 -11.44 14.35
C ASN A 68 2.63 -12.76 14.55
N LYS A 69 3.21 -13.83 14.02
CA LYS A 69 2.62 -15.16 14.10
C LYS A 69 2.93 -15.82 15.42
N VAL A 70 2.02 -16.64 15.91
CA VAL A 70 2.21 -17.34 17.19
C VAL A 70 3.48 -18.21 17.20
N ARG A 71 3.92 -18.67 16.04
CA ARG A 71 5.15 -19.47 15.91
C ARG A 71 6.45 -18.64 15.93
N GLY A 72 6.34 -17.33 16.17
CA GLY A 72 7.49 -16.43 16.30
C GLY A 72 7.95 -15.77 15.02
N GLU A 73 7.42 -16.16 13.88
CA GLU A 73 7.75 -15.50 12.60
C GLU A 73 6.93 -14.24 12.41
N VAL A 74 7.50 -13.29 11.65
CA VAL A 74 6.84 -12.03 11.28
C VAL A 74 6.63 -12.04 9.78
N ALA A 75 5.42 -11.82 9.33
CA ALA A 75 5.06 -11.80 7.91
C ALA A 75 4.46 -10.45 7.52
N GLY A 76 4.80 -9.97 6.32
CA GLY A 76 4.22 -8.76 5.76
C GLY A 76 3.26 -9.08 4.63
N HIS A 77 2.26 -8.21 4.46
CA HIS A 77 1.33 -8.27 3.34
C HIS A 77 1.08 -6.87 2.81
N ILE A 78 1.33 -6.68 1.51
CA ILE A 78 1.12 -5.40 0.85
C ILE A 78 -0.35 -5.27 0.44
N GLU A 79 -0.94 -4.15 0.78
CA GLU A 79 -2.34 -3.82 0.50
C GLU A 79 -2.45 -2.45 -0.16
N ASP A 80 -3.47 -2.31 -1.02
CA ASP A 80 -3.94 -1.02 -1.53
C ASP A 80 -2.84 -0.17 -2.21
N ILE A 81 -2.06 -0.79 -3.08
CA ILE A 81 -1.07 -0.09 -3.88
C ILE A 81 -1.77 0.73 -4.96
N VAL A 82 -1.53 2.03 -4.97
CA VAL A 82 -2.06 2.90 -6.02
C VAL A 82 -1.06 4.01 -6.34
N VAL A 83 -0.91 4.27 -7.64
CA VAL A 83 -0.14 5.40 -8.17
C VAL A 83 -1.09 6.18 -9.08
N ASP A 84 -1.10 7.51 -8.91
CA ASP A 84 -1.93 8.39 -9.72
C ASP A 84 -1.66 8.14 -11.21
N SER A 85 -2.74 7.94 -11.97
CA SER A 85 -2.64 7.68 -13.41
C SER A 85 -1.94 8.79 -14.19
N ASP A 86 -2.02 10.04 -13.69
CA ASP A 86 -1.42 11.20 -14.34
C ASP A 86 0.11 11.24 -14.25
N VAL A 87 0.69 10.44 -13.35
CA VAL A 87 2.16 10.39 -13.16
C VAL A 87 2.76 9.02 -13.45
N ARG A 88 2.03 8.13 -14.08
CA ARG A 88 2.53 6.82 -14.48
C ARG A 88 3.70 6.95 -15.44
N GLY A 89 4.60 5.97 -15.42
CA GLY A 89 5.80 5.95 -16.26
C GLY A 89 7.00 6.64 -15.64
N LYS A 90 6.89 7.14 -14.39
CA LYS A 90 7.98 7.80 -13.67
C LYS A 90 8.65 6.88 -12.65
N MET A 91 8.46 5.57 -12.76
CA MET A 91 9.01 4.56 -11.82
C MET A 91 8.53 4.74 -10.38
N ILE A 92 7.42 5.44 -10.17
CA ILE A 92 6.89 5.70 -8.83
C ILE A 92 6.41 4.40 -8.18
N GLY A 93 5.75 3.53 -8.96
CA GLY A 93 5.31 2.23 -8.46
C GLY A 93 6.45 1.36 -7.98
N VAL A 94 7.56 1.34 -8.71
CA VAL A 94 8.77 0.61 -8.32
C VAL A 94 9.33 1.18 -7.01
N SER A 95 9.41 2.50 -6.91
CA SER A 95 9.90 3.19 -5.71
C SER A 95 9.01 2.91 -4.51
N LEU A 96 7.70 2.91 -4.70
CA LEU A 96 6.72 2.60 -3.64
C LEU A 96 6.93 1.18 -3.11
N ILE A 97 7.06 0.20 -4.01
CA ILE A 97 7.28 -1.20 -3.61
C ILE A 97 8.61 -1.32 -2.84
N LYS A 98 9.65 -0.67 -3.30
CA LYS A 98 10.95 -0.67 -2.60
C LYS A 98 10.84 -0.10 -1.19
N GLU A 99 10.08 0.97 -1.00
CA GLU A 99 9.88 1.55 0.33
C GLU A 99 9.11 0.60 1.25
N LEU A 100 8.08 -0.06 0.75
CA LEU A 100 7.33 -1.03 1.55
C LEU A 100 8.19 -2.24 1.91
N ILE A 101 9.02 -2.72 0.99
CA ILE A 101 9.97 -3.81 1.27
C ILE A 101 10.97 -3.38 2.36
N LYS A 102 11.45 -2.13 2.29
CA LYS A 102 12.36 -1.59 3.31
C LYS A 102 11.70 -1.60 4.70
N ILE A 103 10.43 -1.21 4.79
CA ILE A 103 9.67 -1.29 6.05
C ILE A 103 9.59 -2.74 6.52
N GLY A 104 9.27 -3.67 5.63
CA GLY A 104 9.21 -5.09 5.96
C GLY A 104 10.52 -5.61 6.53
N LYS A 105 11.64 -5.24 5.92
CA LYS A 105 12.98 -5.60 6.43
C LYS A 105 13.22 -5.03 7.81
N SER A 106 12.85 -3.78 8.04
CA SER A 106 13.02 -3.11 9.33
C SER A 106 12.17 -3.75 10.44
N LYS A 107 11.07 -4.40 10.07
CA LYS A 107 10.16 -5.10 10.98
C LYS A 107 10.51 -6.59 11.10
N ASN A 108 11.60 -7.04 10.49
CA ASN A 108 12.05 -8.43 10.50
C ASN A 108 11.07 -9.40 9.83
N CYS A 109 10.35 -8.96 8.83
CA CYS A 109 9.49 -9.85 8.04
C CYS A 109 10.35 -10.89 7.32
N TYR A 110 9.96 -12.17 7.43
CA TYR A 110 10.66 -13.24 6.69
C TYR A 110 10.16 -13.36 5.26
N ARG A 111 8.96 -12.86 4.98
CA ARG A 111 8.39 -12.82 3.64
C ARG A 111 7.39 -11.68 3.54
N ILE A 112 7.12 -11.26 2.30
CA ILE A 112 6.06 -10.30 1.98
C ILE A 112 5.19 -10.94 0.89
N THR A 113 3.88 -10.93 1.09
CA THR A 113 2.90 -11.37 0.11
C THR A 113 2.08 -10.19 -0.38
N LEU A 114 1.46 -10.36 -1.54
CA LEU A 114 0.50 -9.40 -2.08
C LEU A 114 -0.47 -10.13 -3.03
N PHE A 115 -1.61 -9.52 -3.27
CA PHE A 115 -2.55 -9.98 -4.27
C PHE A 115 -2.51 -9.00 -5.45
N CYS A 116 -2.49 -9.51 -6.66
CA CYS A 116 -2.51 -8.65 -7.84
C CYS A 116 -3.33 -9.28 -8.96
N LYS A 117 -3.76 -8.43 -9.90
CA LYS A 117 -4.36 -8.91 -11.15
C LYS A 117 -3.30 -9.62 -12.00
N GLU A 118 -3.72 -10.57 -12.82
CA GLU A 118 -2.79 -11.28 -13.71
C GLU A 118 -1.99 -10.33 -14.59
N THR A 119 -2.59 -9.23 -15.02
CA THR A 119 -1.92 -8.22 -15.85
C THR A 119 -0.73 -7.54 -15.16
N LEU A 120 -0.64 -7.64 -13.83
CA LEU A 120 0.43 -7.04 -13.03
C LEU A 120 1.49 -8.05 -12.58
N VAL A 121 1.35 -9.32 -12.92
CA VAL A 121 2.31 -10.37 -12.51
C VAL A 121 3.72 -10.02 -12.99
N ASN A 122 3.87 -9.59 -14.24
CA ASN A 122 5.19 -9.24 -14.77
C ASN A 122 5.81 -8.06 -14.02
N PHE A 123 5.01 -7.07 -13.65
CA PHE A 123 5.49 -5.94 -12.87
C PHE A 123 6.05 -6.41 -11.51
N TYR A 124 5.31 -7.22 -10.80
CA TYR A 124 5.75 -7.70 -9.49
C TYR A 124 6.89 -8.71 -9.59
N SER A 125 6.91 -9.54 -10.64
CA SER A 125 8.02 -10.48 -10.87
C SER A 125 9.34 -9.73 -11.06
N ARG A 126 9.32 -8.62 -11.79
CA ARG A 126 10.53 -7.78 -11.96
C ARG A 126 10.97 -7.11 -10.67
N ASN A 127 10.09 -7.06 -9.66
CA ASN A 127 10.39 -6.52 -8.34
C ASN A 127 10.69 -7.62 -7.30
N GLY A 128 10.96 -8.83 -7.75
CA GLY A 128 11.41 -9.93 -6.90
C GLY A 128 10.32 -10.82 -6.33
N PHE A 129 9.08 -10.66 -6.77
CA PHE A 129 7.96 -11.49 -6.32
C PHE A 129 7.78 -12.69 -7.25
N GLU A 130 7.29 -13.77 -6.69
CA GLU A 130 6.96 -15.00 -7.44
C GLU A 130 5.48 -15.32 -7.22
N VAL A 131 4.85 -15.88 -8.24
CA VAL A 131 3.48 -16.40 -8.10
C VAL A 131 3.48 -17.55 -7.10
N ASN A 132 2.59 -17.45 -6.12
CA ASN A 132 2.47 -18.45 -5.06
C ASN A 132 1.02 -18.52 -4.59
N ASN A 133 0.47 -19.72 -4.52
CA ASN A 133 -0.87 -19.99 -4.00
C ASN A 133 -2.01 -19.33 -4.80
N VAL A 134 -3.20 -19.52 -4.32
CA VAL A 134 -4.44 -19.00 -4.93
C VAL A 134 -5.16 -18.18 -3.89
N VAL A 135 -5.73 -17.05 -4.32
CA VAL A 135 -6.57 -16.19 -3.46
C VAL A 135 -8.04 -16.63 -3.62
N MET A 136 -8.71 -16.80 -2.51
CA MET A 136 -10.14 -17.05 -2.47
C MET A 136 -10.81 -15.94 -1.66
N LYS A 137 -12.01 -15.52 -2.09
CA LYS A 137 -12.72 -14.39 -1.48
C LYS A 137 -14.18 -14.78 -1.25
N LYS A 138 -14.69 -14.38 -0.11
CA LYS A 138 -16.11 -14.46 0.21
C LYS A 138 -16.54 -13.13 0.81
N TYR A 139 -17.51 -12.49 0.18
CA TYR A 139 -18.12 -11.29 0.78
C TYR A 139 -19.13 -11.71 1.86
N LEU A 140 -19.19 -10.92 2.94
CA LEU A 140 -20.03 -11.18 4.10
C LEU A 140 -21.20 -10.20 4.16
#